data_a175629e9bc32c51b73c08fa262ac7b6
#
_entry.id   a175629e9bc32c51b73c08fa262ac7b6
#
_cell.length_a   1.000
_cell.length_b   1.000
_cell.length_c   1.000
_cell.angle_alpha   90.00
_cell.angle_beta   90.00
_cell.angle_gamma   90.00
#
_symmetry.space_group_name_H-M   'P 1'
#
loop_
_entity.id
_entity.type
_entity.pdbx_description
1 polymer ?
#
loop_
_entity_poly.entity_id
_entity_poly.type
_entity_poly.pdbx_seq_one_letter_code
_entity_poly.pdbx_strand_id
1 'polypeptide(L)'
;MSNPVSPLSGQEPLEIERKFLIEYPDPVWLERQPGSRRVEIIQTYLLSDGSSTRRVRSWTEAGRTVYIRTCKRRLSDRTRVEVEDELSEADYLALLKEADPTRHPVEKTRWCIPCGSHVLEIDLYPFWSDQAVLEVELQSEEDEFLLPPEIRVIREVTGDPRYLNSSLARELP
;
A
#
# COMPACT_ATOMS: atom_id res chain seq x y z
N MET A 1 10.30 -9.51 9.92
CA MET A 1 10.58 -9.98 8.56
C MET A 1 9.56 -11.04 8.23
N SER A 2 8.52 -10.67 7.50
CA SER A 2 7.65 -11.67 6.91
C SER A 2 8.36 -12.18 5.66
N ASN A 3 8.80 -13.44 5.68
CA ASN A 3 9.28 -14.11 4.48
C ASN A 3 8.14 -14.12 3.47
N PRO A 4 8.39 -13.83 2.19
CA PRO A 4 7.42 -14.13 1.17
C PRO A 4 7.22 -15.66 1.17
N VAL A 5 6.03 -16.09 1.57
CA VAL A 5 5.63 -17.48 1.46
C VAL A 5 5.51 -17.77 -0.04
N SER A 6 6.45 -18.55 -0.57
CA SER A 6 6.29 -19.12 -1.92
C SER A 6 4.96 -19.88 -1.97
N PRO A 7 4.10 -19.66 -2.95
CA PRO A 7 2.84 -20.36 -3.06
C PRO A 7 3.10 -21.85 -3.31
N LEU A 8 2.84 -22.65 -2.30
CA LEU A 8 2.69 -24.09 -2.47
C LEU A 8 1.31 -24.33 -3.09
N SER A 9 1.30 -24.92 -4.27
CA SER A 9 0.14 -25.40 -5.03
C SER A 9 -0.78 -24.35 -5.67
N GLY A 10 -0.57 -24.04 -6.93
CA GLY A 10 -1.62 -23.79 -7.96
C GLY A 10 -2.66 -22.68 -7.73
N GLN A 11 -2.67 -22.01 -6.59
CA GLN A 11 -3.58 -20.88 -6.31
C GLN A 11 -2.84 -19.57 -6.49
N GLU A 12 -3.45 -18.66 -7.24
CA GLU A 12 -2.96 -17.29 -7.36
C GLU A 12 -2.97 -16.60 -5.98
N PRO A 13 -1.92 -15.84 -5.57
CA PRO A 13 -1.89 -15.14 -4.31
C PRO A 13 -2.95 -14.04 -4.28
N LEU A 14 -3.90 -14.12 -3.33
CA LEU A 14 -4.98 -13.17 -3.17
C LEU A 14 -4.62 -12.13 -2.12
N GLU A 15 -4.91 -10.85 -2.42
CA GLU A 15 -4.93 -9.75 -1.47
C GLU A 15 -6.38 -9.34 -1.23
N ILE A 16 -6.80 -9.35 0.02
CA ILE A 16 -8.11 -8.90 0.46
C ILE A 16 -7.88 -7.74 1.40
N GLU A 17 -8.39 -6.55 1.09
CA GLU A 17 -8.18 -5.36 1.91
C GLU A 17 -9.45 -4.54 2.09
N ARG A 18 -9.52 -3.82 3.21
CA ARG A 18 -10.43 -2.69 3.39
C ARG A 18 -9.63 -1.40 3.50
N LYS A 19 -10.19 -0.34 2.96
CA LYS A 19 -9.56 0.98 2.88
C LYS A 19 -10.47 2.05 3.46
N PHE A 20 -9.89 2.93 4.25
CA PHE A 20 -10.59 4.01 4.93
C PHE A 20 -9.89 5.34 4.71
N LEU A 21 -10.68 6.39 4.50
CA LEU A 21 -10.23 7.75 4.68
C LEU A 21 -10.35 8.08 6.16
N ILE A 22 -9.28 8.56 6.76
CA ILE A 22 -9.21 8.90 8.18
C ILE A 22 -8.76 10.35 8.36
N GLU A 23 -9.09 10.98 9.49
CA GLU A 23 -8.46 12.24 9.89
C GLU A 23 -6.94 12.03 10.03
N TYR A 24 -6.16 13.09 9.78
CA TYR A 24 -4.71 13.00 9.91
C TYR A 24 -4.34 12.57 11.34
N PRO A 25 -3.68 11.44 11.53
CA PRO A 25 -3.43 10.89 12.85
C PRO A 25 -2.35 11.68 13.61
N ASP A 26 -2.40 11.64 14.93
CA ASP A 26 -1.37 12.23 15.78
C ASP A 26 -0.03 11.51 15.59
N PRO A 27 1.04 12.17 15.11
CA PRO A 27 2.35 11.55 14.92
C PRO A 27 2.93 10.97 16.21
N VAL A 28 2.69 11.59 17.34
CA VAL A 28 3.18 11.10 18.64
C VAL A 28 2.48 9.81 19.02
N TRP A 29 1.19 9.69 18.73
CA TRP A 29 0.46 8.45 18.94
C TRP A 29 1.00 7.32 18.04
N LEU A 30 1.25 7.60 16.75
CA LEU A 30 1.81 6.63 15.81
C LEU A 30 3.15 6.07 16.28
N GLU A 31 4.06 6.94 16.73
CA GLU A 31 5.40 6.55 17.21
C GLU A 31 5.36 5.69 18.48
N ARG A 32 4.36 5.90 19.32
CA ARG A 32 4.24 5.21 20.62
C ARG A 32 3.59 3.84 20.54
N GLN A 33 3.02 3.46 19.39
CA GLN A 33 2.39 2.15 19.29
C GLN A 33 3.43 1.03 19.34
N PRO A 34 3.20 0.00 20.16
CA PRO A 34 4.11 -1.14 20.25
C PRO A 34 4.31 -1.78 18.86
N GLY A 35 5.57 -1.96 18.47
CA GLY A 35 5.90 -2.56 17.19
C GLY A 35 5.60 -1.69 15.95
N SER A 36 5.28 -0.41 16.14
CA SER A 36 5.09 0.52 15.02
C SER A 36 6.36 0.66 14.19
N ARG A 37 6.20 0.72 12.88
CA ARG A 37 7.29 0.90 11.92
C ARG A 37 6.94 2.03 10.97
N ARG A 38 7.89 2.91 10.71
CA ARG A 38 7.77 4.02 9.77
C ARG A 38 8.58 3.73 8.52
N VAL A 39 7.94 3.82 7.37
CA VAL A 39 8.52 3.49 6.08
C VAL A 39 8.32 4.64 5.11
N GLU A 40 9.36 5.02 4.39
CA GLU A 40 9.28 5.95 3.27
C GLU A 40 9.13 5.14 1.97
N ILE A 41 8.09 5.44 1.20
CA ILE A 41 7.78 4.74 -0.04
C ILE A 41 7.74 5.73 -1.19
N ILE A 42 8.46 5.38 -2.28
CA ILE A 42 8.28 6.01 -3.58
C ILE A 42 7.81 4.92 -4.52
N GLN A 43 6.63 5.10 -5.13
CA GLN A 43 6.10 4.12 -6.07
C GLN A 43 5.88 4.74 -7.44
N THR A 44 6.31 4.01 -8.46
CA THR A 44 6.20 4.40 -9.86
C THR A 44 5.40 3.36 -10.61
N TYR A 45 4.34 3.81 -11.30
CA TYR A 45 3.54 2.95 -12.16
C TYR A 45 4.23 2.76 -13.50
N LEU A 46 4.20 1.53 -13.99
CA LEU A 46 4.78 1.13 -15.27
C LEU A 46 3.69 1.02 -16.33
N LEU A 47 4.08 1.14 -17.58
CA LEU A 47 3.22 0.86 -18.72
C LEU A 47 2.64 -0.55 -18.60
N SER A 48 1.35 -0.69 -18.88
CA SER A 48 0.64 -1.97 -18.89
C SER A 48 -0.41 -1.99 -19.99
N ASP A 49 -0.85 -3.18 -20.37
CA ASP A 49 -1.90 -3.39 -21.39
C ASP A 49 -3.33 -3.09 -20.87
N GLY A 50 -3.47 -2.67 -19.60
CA GLY A 50 -4.75 -2.39 -18.97
C GLY A 50 -5.41 -3.57 -18.27
N SER A 51 -4.91 -4.80 -18.45
CA SER A 51 -5.44 -6.01 -17.78
C SER A 51 -4.99 -6.12 -16.32
N SER A 52 -3.87 -5.49 -15.99
CA SER A 52 -3.26 -5.48 -14.67
C SER A 52 -2.61 -4.14 -14.39
N THR A 53 -2.34 -3.87 -13.11
CA THR A 53 -1.54 -2.73 -12.69
C THR A 53 -0.14 -3.21 -12.35
N ARG A 54 0.88 -2.60 -12.97
CA ARG A 54 2.30 -2.87 -12.71
C ARG A 54 2.92 -1.65 -12.04
N ARG A 55 3.67 -1.86 -10.97
CA ARG A 55 4.43 -0.81 -10.30
C ARG A 55 5.75 -1.31 -9.76
N VAL A 56 6.68 -0.40 -9.57
CA VAL A 56 7.89 -0.61 -8.77
C VAL A 56 7.90 0.36 -7.59
N ARG A 57 8.45 -0.08 -6.47
CA ARG A 57 8.55 0.70 -5.23
C ARG A 57 9.96 0.66 -4.69
N SER A 58 10.46 1.80 -4.22
CA SER A 58 11.52 1.82 -3.21
C SER A 58 10.86 1.89 -1.84
N TRP A 59 11.32 1.06 -0.93
CA TRP A 59 10.83 0.93 0.44
C TRP A 59 11.99 1.15 1.38
N THR A 60 12.01 2.29 2.07
CA THR A 60 13.10 2.67 2.97
C THR A 60 12.62 2.64 4.41
N GLU A 61 13.24 1.78 5.22
CA GLU A 61 12.95 1.62 6.64
C GLU A 61 14.27 1.59 7.41
N ALA A 62 14.38 2.40 8.47
CA ALA A 62 15.57 2.47 9.32
C ALA A 62 16.90 2.61 8.53
N GLY A 63 16.89 3.40 7.46
CA GLY A 63 18.06 3.67 6.61
C GLY A 63 18.40 2.56 5.60
N ARG A 64 17.62 1.50 5.54
CA ARG A 64 17.77 0.43 4.55
C ARG A 64 16.69 0.52 3.48
N THR A 65 17.08 0.46 2.22
CA THR A 65 16.16 0.45 1.08
C THR A 65 16.09 -0.93 0.45
N VAL A 66 14.89 -1.39 0.18
CA VAL A 66 14.59 -2.55 -0.67
C VAL A 66 13.74 -2.10 -1.84
N TYR A 67 13.81 -2.83 -2.94
CA TYR A 67 13.08 -2.53 -4.16
C TYR A 67 12.13 -3.66 -4.47
N ILE A 68 10.87 -3.32 -4.80
CA ILE A 68 9.79 -4.28 -4.96
C ILE A 68 9.05 -3.99 -6.28
N ARG A 69 8.84 -5.03 -7.08
CA ARG A 69 7.91 -5.00 -8.20
C ARG A 69 6.60 -5.63 -7.76
N THR A 70 5.49 -4.99 -8.09
CA THR A 70 4.15 -5.50 -7.81
C THR A 70 3.33 -5.54 -9.10
N CYS A 71 2.64 -6.65 -9.32
CA CYS A 71 1.61 -6.79 -10.36
C CYS A 71 0.29 -7.13 -9.68
N LYS A 72 -0.75 -6.31 -9.93
CA LYS A 72 -2.09 -6.48 -9.34
C LYS A 72 -3.14 -6.66 -10.43
N ARG A 73 -4.04 -7.64 -10.24
CA ARG A 73 -5.23 -7.85 -11.06
C ARG A 73 -6.47 -7.89 -10.16
N ARG A 74 -7.41 -6.99 -10.41
CA ARG A 74 -8.65 -6.89 -9.61
C ARG A 74 -9.58 -8.06 -9.90
N LEU A 75 -10.15 -8.64 -8.85
CA LEU A 75 -11.21 -9.64 -8.90
C LEU A 75 -12.55 -9.09 -8.39
N SER A 76 -12.52 -8.30 -7.29
CA SER A 76 -13.69 -7.63 -6.71
C SER A 76 -13.28 -6.27 -6.11
N ASP A 77 -14.17 -5.59 -5.39
CA ASP A 77 -13.85 -4.35 -4.70
C ASP A 77 -12.83 -4.56 -3.57
N ARG A 78 -12.82 -5.73 -2.95
CA ARG A 78 -11.92 -6.08 -1.84
C ARG A 78 -10.79 -7.00 -2.23
N THR A 79 -10.95 -7.83 -3.27
CA THR A 79 -10.04 -8.94 -3.60
C THR A 79 -9.28 -8.70 -4.90
N ARG A 80 -7.97 -8.94 -4.86
CA ARG A 80 -7.05 -8.86 -6.01
C ARG A 80 -6.13 -10.07 -6.04
N VAL A 81 -5.65 -10.41 -7.22
CA VAL A 81 -4.42 -11.18 -7.37
C VAL A 81 -3.26 -10.22 -7.27
N GLU A 82 -2.36 -10.47 -6.36
CA GLU A 82 -1.14 -9.68 -6.19
C GLU A 82 0.10 -10.58 -6.22
N VAL A 83 1.04 -10.25 -7.09
CA VAL A 83 2.35 -10.90 -7.17
C VAL A 83 3.41 -9.85 -6.88
N GLU A 84 4.26 -10.12 -5.90
CA GLU A 84 5.38 -9.26 -5.53
C GLU A 84 6.71 -9.99 -5.67
N ASP A 85 7.70 -9.28 -6.22
CA ASP A 85 9.08 -9.73 -6.32
C ASP A 85 10.03 -8.67 -5.77
N GLU A 86 10.99 -9.08 -4.97
CA GLU A 86 12.11 -8.22 -4.59
C GLU A 86 13.08 -8.08 -5.77
N LEU A 87 13.52 -6.87 -6.02
CA LEU A 87 14.42 -6.53 -7.13
C LEU A 87 15.81 -6.15 -6.62
N SER A 88 16.82 -6.35 -7.46
CA SER A 88 18.07 -5.64 -7.32
C SER A 88 17.87 -4.15 -7.63
N GLU A 89 18.75 -3.30 -7.12
CA GLU A 89 18.74 -1.86 -7.47
C GLU A 89 18.87 -1.65 -8.99
N ALA A 90 19.72 -2.44 -9.64
CA ALA A 90 19.92 -2.38 -11.09
C ALA A 90 18.65 -2.70 -11.87
N ASP A 91 17.90 -3.73 -11.46
CA ASP A 91 16.62 -4.10 -12.09
C ASP A 91 15.55 -3.05 -11.84
N TYR A 92 15.50 -2.48 -10.62
CA TYR A 92 14.62 -1.37 -10.29
C TYR A 92 14.87 -0.17 -11.19
N LEU A 93 16.13 0.27 -11.33
CA LEU A 93 16.51 1.39 -12.20
C LEU A 93 16.21 1.11 -13.68
N ALA A 94 16.36 -0.13 -14.12
CA ALA A 94 16.02 -0.53 -15.48
C ALA A 94 14.49 -0.42 -15.71
N LEU A 95 13.67 -0.91 -14.77
CA LEU A 95 12.22 -0.85 -14.85
C LEU A 95 11.65 0.57 -14.78
N LEU A 96 12.32 1.50 -14.12
CA LEU A 96 11.90 2.92 -14.12
C LEU A 96 11.86 3.52 -15.53
N LYS A 97 12.59 2.97 -16.50
CA LYS A 97 12.51 3.38 -17.91
C LYS A 97 11.19 3.01 -18.59
N GLU A 98 10.45 2.09 -18.01
CA GLU A 98 9.11 1.69 -18.44
C GLU A 98 8.00 2.48 -17.73
N ALA A 99 8.33 3.56 -17.03
CA ALA A 99 7.36 4.36 -16.30
C ALA A 99 6.26 4.88 -17.24
N ASP A 100 5.01 4.80 -16.76
CA ASP A 100 3.86 5.38 -17.46
C ASP A 100 3.96 6.92 -17.42
N PRO A 101 4.14 7.58 -18.56
CA PRO A 101 4.34 9.04 -18.61
C PRO A 101 3.07 9.82 -18.22
N THR A 102 1.92 9.17 -18.12
CA THR A 102 0.66 9.78 -17.69
C THR A 102 0.47 9.77 -16.17
N ARG A 103 1.43 9.22 -15.42
CA ARG A 103 1.37 9.07 -13.96
C ARG A 103 2.63 9.62 -13.31
N HIS A 104 2.44 10.38 -12.24
CA HIS A 104 3.54 10.85 -11.39
C HIS A 104 3.93 9.77 -10.39
N PRO A 105 5.21 9.71 -9.97
CA PRO A 105 5.58 8.92 -8.80
C PRO A 105 4.76 9.36 -7.59
N VAL A 106 4.33 8.39 -6.79
CA VAL A 106 3.61 8.66 -5.53
C VAL A 106 4.57 8.47 -4.38
N GLU A 107 4.84 9.57 -3.68
CA GLU A 107 5.62 9.57 -2.44
C GLU A 107 4.66 9.50 -1.25
N LYS A 108 4.97 8.65 -0.28
CA LYS A 108 4.21 8.54 0.96
C LYS A 108 5.06 8.03 2.10
N THR A 109 4.68 8.43 3.31
CA THR A 109 5.15 7.79 4.54
C THR A 109 4.10 6.80 4.99
N ARG A 110 4.47 5.54 5.17
CA ARG A 110 3.61 4.49 5.69
C ARG A 110 3.96 4.18 7.14
N TRP A 111 2.98 4.22 8.01
CA TRP A 111 3.06 3.66 9.34
C TRP A 111 2.40 2.28 9.35
N CYS A 112 3.16 1.26 9.76
CA CYS A 112 2.65 -0.09 9.97
C CYS A 112 2.48 -0.30 11.47
N ILE A 113 1.24 -0.45 11.93
CA ILE A 113 0.90 -0.55 13.35
C ILE A 113 0.23 -1.89 13.61
N PRO A 114 0.88 -2.80 14.36
CA PRO A 114 0.24 -4.04 14.80
C PRO A 114 -1.02 -3.75 15.64
N CYS A 115 -2.12 -4.40 15.29
CA CYS A 115 -3.39 -4.25 16.00
C CYS A 115 -4.13 -5.60 16.05
N GLY A 116 -4.01 -6.32 17.15
CA GLY A 116 -4.51 -7.69 17.25
C GLY A 116 -3.80 -8.61 16.26
N SER A 117 -4.57 -9.32 15.45
CA SER A 117 -4.07 -10.20 14.38
C SER A 117 -3.82 -9.47 13.06
N HIS A 118 -4.11 -8.16 13.00
CA HIS A 118 -3.97 -7.34 11.80
C HIS A 118 -2.82 -6.34 11.91
N VAL A 119 -2.47 -5.74 10.79
CA VAL A 119 -1.58 -4.58 10.73
C VAL A 119 -2.36 -3.45 10.09
N LEU A 120 -2.39 -2.31 10.77
CA LEU A 120 -2.91 -1.07 10.23
C LEU A 120 -1.81 -0.40 9.40
N GLU A 121 -2.05 -0.21 8.11
CA GLU A 121 -1.15 0.50 7.21
C GLU A 121 -1.70 1.89 6.96
N ILE A 122 -1.08 2.91 7.57
CA ILE A 122 -1.52 4.29 7.49
C ILE A 122 -0.59 5.05 6.56
N ASP A 123 -1.13 5.49 5.42
CA ASP A 123 -0.40 6.23 4.40
C ASP A 123 -0.63 7.73 4.54
N LEU A 124 0.46 8.44 4.82
CA LEU A 124 0.52 9.89 4.86
C LEU A 124 1.08 10.41 3.55
N TYR A 125 0.33 11.24 2.86
CA TYR A 125 0.74 11.83 1.58
C TYR A 125 1.15 13.29 1.76
N PRO A 126 2.23 13.77 1.10
CA PRO A 126 2.71 15.14 1.24
C PRO A 126 1.68 16.21 0.85
N PHE A 127 0.73 15.85 -0.01
CA PHE A 127 -0.29 16.78 -0.51
C PHE A 127 -1.54 16.88 0.38
N TRP A 128 -1.64 16.08 1.46
CA TRP A 128 -2.72 16.18 2.44
C TRP A 128 -2.18 16.51 3.83
N SER A 129 -2.81 17.48 4.49
CA SER A 129 -2.47 17.89 5.84
C SER A 129 -3.54 17.56 6.88
N ASP A 130 -4.74 17.19 6.44
CA ASP A 130 -5.93 17.01 7.27
C ASP A 130 -6.47 15.57 7.23
N GLN A 131 -5.99 14.73 6.33
CA GLN A 131 -6.47 13.38 6.14
C GLN A 131 -5.36 12.42 5.72
N ALA A 132 -5.64 11.13 5.90
CA ALA A 132 -4.74 10.03 5.52
C ALA A 132 -5.57 8.84 5.04
N VAL A 133 -4.90 7.85 4.47
CA VAL A 133 -5.52 6.58 4.07
C VAL A 133 -5.07 5.49 5.01
N LEU A 134 -6.01 4.71 5.51
CA LEU A 134 -5.78 3.48 6.26
C LEU A 134 -6.14 2.29 5.39
N GLU A 135 -5.23 1.34 5.26
CA GLU A 135 -5.44 0.04 4.64
C GLU A 135 -5.30 -1.06 5.71
N VAL A 136 -6.19 -2.04 5.67
CA VAL A 136 -6.11 -3.24 6.52
C VAL A 136 -6.27 -4.45 5.63
N GLU A 137 -5.24 -5.29 5.58
CA GLU A 137 -5.30 -6.56 4.89
C GLU A 137 -6.03 -7.59 5.75
N LEU A 138 -6.93 -8.34 5.11
CA LEU A 138 -7.81 -9.32 5.73
C LEU A 138 -7.44 -10.73 5.29
N GLN A 139 -7.72 -11.72 6.12
CA GLN A 139 -7.54 -13.14 5.81
C GLN A 139 -8.68 -13.68 4.93
N SER A 140 -9.87 -13.11 5.04
CA SER A 140 -11.04 -13.39 4.21
C SER A 140 -11.95 -12.15 4.08
N GLU A 141 -12.93 -12.19 3.20
CA GLU A 141 -13.89 -11.08 3.05
C GLU A 141 -14.80 -10.89 4.28
N GLU A 142 -14.96 -11.93 5.10
CA GLU A 142 -15.73 -11.92 6.34
C GLU A 142 -14.89 -11.59 7.58
N ASP A 143 -13.58 -11.41 7.41
CA ASP A 143 -12.69 -11.07 8.52
C ASP A 143 -13.03 -9.70 9.10
N GLU A 144 -13.09 -9.63 10.44
CA GLU A 144 -13.44 -8.43 11.17
C GLU A 144 -12.27 -7.94 12.01
N PHE A 145 -12.18 -6.64 12.20
CA PHE A 145 -11.17 -5.99 13.04
C PHE A 145 -11.76 -4.76 13.75
N LEU A 146 -11.12 -4.37 14.83
CA LEU A 146 -11.46 -3.17 15.58
C LEU A 146 -10.34 -2.14 15.41
N LEU A 147 -10.74 -0.89 15.17
CA LEU A 147 -9.80 0.23 15.12
C LEU A 147 -9.62 0.84 16.51
N PRO A 148 -8.40 1.28 16.86
CA PRO A 148 -8.18 2.08 18.05
C PRO A 148 -9.03 3.36 18.01
N PRO A 149 -9.53 3.84 19.16
CA PRO A 149 -10.39 5.04 19.21
C PRO A 149 -9.67 6.32 18.76
N GLU A 150 -8.34 6.33 18.75
CA GLU A 150 -7.53 7.44 18.26
C GLU A 150 -7.56 7.56 16.72
N ILE A 151 -7.92 6.47 16.03
CA ILE A 151 -8.12 6.48 14.57
C ILE A 151 -9.53 6.94 14.28
N ARG A 152 -9.66 8.16 13.78
CA ARG A 152 -10.95 8.76 13.43
C ARG A 152 -11.26 8.52 11.96
N VAL A 153 -12.19 7.61 11.71
CA VAL A 153 -12.64 7.29 10.35
C VAL A 153 -13.57 8.38 9.84
N ILE A 154 -13.24 8.95 8.67
CA ILE A 154 -14.13 9.85 7.94
C ILE A 154 -15.15 9.02 7.17
N ARG A 155 -14.67 8.02 6.40
CA ARG A 155 -15.52 7.06 5.69
C ARG A 155 -14.72 5.87 5.14
N GLU A 156 -15.39 4.78 4.86
CA GLU A 156 -14.81 3.67 4.10
C GLU A 156 -14.74 4.05 2.61
N VAL A 157 -13.62 3.74 1.98
CA VAL A 157 -13.33 4.01 0.56
C VAL A 157 -12.84 2.77 -0.18
N THR A 158 -13.14 1.59 0.35
CA THR A 158 -12.83 0.31 -0.30
C THR A 158 -13.46 0.27 -1.69
N GLY A 159 -12.63 -0.01 -2.70
CA GLY A 159 -13.08 -0.05 -4.10
C GLY A 159 -13.38 1.31 -4.74
N ASP A 160 -13.29 2.42 -4.01
CA ASP A 160 -13.48 3.76 -4.57
C ASP A 160 -12.29 4.14 -5.48
N PRO A 161 -12.49 4.30 -6.79
CA PRO A 161 -11.40 4.57 -7.73
C PRO A 161 -10.59 5.82 -7.41
N ARG A 162 -11.19 6.82 -6.77
CA ARG A 162 -10.54 8.10 -6.43
C ARG A 162 -9.41 7.94 -5.41
N TYR A 163 -9.46 6.89 -4.59
CA TYR A 163 -8.49 6.63 -3.51
C TYR A 163 -7.52 5.49 -3.82
N LEU A 164 -7.51 5.02 -5.07
CA LEU A 164 -6.44 4.14 -5.53
C LEU A 164 -5.15 4.94 -5.70
N ASN A 165 -4.03 4.39 -5.26
CA ASN A 165 -2.73 5.01 -5.49
C ASN A 165 -2.46 5.27 -6.98
N SER A 166 -2.99 4.41 -7.87
CA SER A 166 -2.90 4.59 -9.31
C SER A 166 -3.66 5.82 -9.81
N SER A 167 -4.74 6.20 -9.16
CA SER A 167 -5.50 7.42 -9.46
C SER A 167 -4.82 8.65 -8.87
N LEU A 168 -4.31 8.56 -7.64
CA LEU A 168 -3.52 9.62 -7.01
C LEU A 168 -2.25 9.94 -7.81
N ALA A 169 -1.69 8.96 -8.53
CA ALA A 169 -0.56 9.16 -9.43
C ALA A 169 -0.90 9.97 -10.69
N ARG A 170 -2.18 10.03 -11.08
CA ARG A 170 -2.65 10.80 -12.25
C ARG A 170 -3.06 12.22 -11.89
N GLU A 171 -3.73 12.36 -10.77
CA GLU A 171 -4.31 13.61 -10.29
C GLU A 171 -3.78 13.85 -8.88
N LEU A 172 -2.64 14.55 -8.79
CA LEU A 172 -2.21 15.11 -7.52
C LEU A 172 -3.22 16.20 -7.13
N PRO A 173 -3.93 16.07 -6.01
CA PRO A 173 -4.88 17.07 -5.56
C PRO A 173 -4.19 18.38 -5.18
#